data_d10fdb5394567f83f608604952b99ab4
#
_entry.id   d10fdb5394567f83f608604952b99ab4
#
_cell.length_a   1.000
_cell.length_b   1.000
_cell.length_c   1.000
_cell.angle_alpha   90.00
_cell.angle_beta   90.00
_cell.angle_gamma   90.00
#
_symmetry.space_group_name_H-M   'P 1'
#
loop_
_entity.id
_entity.type
_entity.pdbx_description
1 polymer ?
#
loop_
_entity_poly.entity_id
_entity_poly.type
_entity_poly.pdbx_seq_one_letter_code
_entity_poly.pdbx_strand_id
1 'polypeptide(L)'
;VEILKVLYRGAQNLILDEPTASLTPQEIAELIEIIDNLTADGKSVILITHKLKEIKASADYCTIIRQGKYIDTVKVSDVDENALASMMVGRDVEFKVEKKEQEAGEVVLDVQNLHAKDYRDVEILKGLNLSVRKGEIVGLAGVDGNGQSELVEILTGLRKGESGKVLLKGEDVFNKTPKELFDKGITSIPEDRQKHGLVLEFSVAENLILQNFEKELYAKKGILQKKVITDHAGDLIDKFDIRPRGCEERLAGQLSGGNQQKVIIAREVTNDSDLLIAVNPTRGLDVGAIEFVHRYVVEQRNKNKAVLLVSFELDEIMSLSDRIEVIFDGQIAGSVAGKDADENTLGLMMAGGKKNE
;
A
#
# COMPACT_ATOMS: atom_id res chain seq x y z
N VAL A 1 22.34 -3.61 10.93
CA VAL A 1 23.36 -4.69 10.82
C VAL A 1 24.15 -4.55 9.52
N GLU A 2 23.52 -4.42 8.33
CA GLU A 2 24.24 -4.38 7.05
C GLU A 2 25.15 -3.17 6.92
N ILE A 3 24.69 -1.97 7.31
CA ILE A 3 25.52 -0.75 7.33
C ILE A 3 26.78 -0.97 8.19
N LEU A 4 26.62 -1.54 9.40
CA LEU A 4 27.75 -1.83 10.30
C LEU A 4 28.74 -2.81 9.68
N LYS A 5 28.29 -3.84 8.96
CA LYS A 5 29.16 -4.79 8.25
C LYS A 5 30.03 -4.09 7.19
N VAL A 6 29.42 -3.19 6.42
CA VAL A 6 30.12 -2.46 5.35
C VAL A 6 31.14 -1.47 5.95
N LEU A 7 30.76 -0.77 7.01
CA LEU A 7 31.64 0.17 7.72
C LEU A 7 32.82 -0.56 8.39
N TYR A 8 32.59 -1.70 9.04
CA TYR A 8 33.61 -2.51 9.64
C TYR A 8 34.71 -2.95 8.65
N ARG A 9 34.32 -3.15 7.38
CA ARG A 9 35.24 -3.49 6.28
C ARG A 9 36.06 -2.29 5.75
N GLY A 10 35.87 -1.09 6.30
CA GLY A 10 36.60 0.11 5.93
C GLY A 10 36.19 0.73 4.61
N ALA A 11 34.93 0.52 4.17
CA ALA A 11 34.40 1.10 2.93
C ALA A 11 34.50 2.63 2.94
N GLN A 12 34.97 3.20 1.84
CA GLN A 12 35.05 4.65 1.61
C GLN A 12 33.83 5.17 0.84
N ASN A 13 33.23 4.31 0.00
CA ASN A 13 32.02 4.62 -0.74
C ASN A 13 30.93 3.65 -0.32
N LEU A 14 29.76 4.17 0.07
CA LEU A 14 28.61 3.40 0.48
C LEU A 14 27.50 3.57 -0.55
N ILE A 15 26.83 2.48 -0.90
CA ILE A 15 25.61 2.50 -1.72
C ILE A 15 24.50 1.95 -0.86
N LEU A 16 23.48 2.76 -0.61
CA LEU A 16 22.31 2.43 0.20
C LEU A 16 21.10 2.41 -0.73
N ASP A 17 20.50 1.25 -0.92
CA ASP A 17 19.34 1.05 -1.79
C ASP A 17 18.09 0.91 -0.92
N GLU A 18 17.19 1.90 -0.99
CA GLU A 18 15.96 2.05 -0.19
C GLU A 18 16.13 1.70 1.30
N PRO A 19 17.10 2.31 2.02
CA PRO A 19 17.48 1.86 3.36
C PRO A 19 16.39 2.10 4.42
N THR A 20 15.38 2.88 4.12
CA THR A 20 14.34 3.35 5.05
C THR A 20 13.01 2.61 4.92
N ALA A 21 12.89 1.64 4.01
CA ALA A 21 11.62 0.98 3.66
C ALA A 21 10.90 0.30 4.85
N SER A 22 11.61 0.01 5.94
CA SER A 22 11.07 -0.66 7.14
C SER A 22 11.41 0.06 8.45
N LEU A 23 11.77 1.35 8.38
CA LEU A 23 12.16 2.15 9.54
C LEU A 23 11.01 3.05 10.00
N THR A 24 10.96 3.28 11.32
CA THR A 24 10.10 4.31 11.90
C THR A 24 10.63 5.71 11.57
N PRO A 25 9.80 6.78 11.67
CA PRO A 25 10.28 8.15 11.45
C PRO A 25 11.48 8.54 12.32
N GLN A 26 11.52 8.06 13.57
CA GLN A 26 12.63 8.30 14.49
C GLN A 26 13.91 7.62 14.01
N GLU A 27 13.81 6.35 13.55
CA GLU A 27 14.95 5.61 13.01
C GLU A 27 15.44 6.19 11.67
N ILE A 28 14.54 6.77 10.87
CA ILE A 28 14.91 7.49 9.64
C ILE A 28 15.76 8.73 10.00
N ALA A 29 15.34 9.51 11.00
CA ALA A 29 16.10 10.67 11.47
C ALA A 29 17.50 10.26 11.96
N GLU A 30 17.59 9.18 12.74
CA GLU A 30 18.89 8.63 13.19
C GLU A 30 19.75 8.16 12.00
N LEU A 31 19.18 7.54 10.99
CA LEU A 31 19.90 7.12 9.79
C LEU A 31 20.45 8.31 9.02
N ILE A 32 19.68 9.40 8.88
CA ILE A 32 20.13 10.64 8.23
C ILE A 32 21.33 11.22 9.01
N GLU A 33 21.26 11.29 10.34
CA GLU A 33 22.39 11.74 11.18
C GLU A 33 23.64 10.86 11.00
N ILE A 34 23.46 9.55 10.85
CA ILE A 34 24.56 8.62 10.56
C ILE A 34 25.17 8.94 9.19
N ILE A 35 24.36 9.22 8.17
CA ILE A 35 24.84 9.58 6.82
C ILE A 35 25.64 10.88 6.88
N ASP A 36 25.14 11.90 7.58
CA ASP A 36 25.83 13.18 7.75
C ASP A 36 27.20 13.01 8.45
N ASN A 37 27.26 12.20 9.51
CA ASN A 37 28.52 11.89 10.20
C ASN A 37 29.51 11.16 9.28
N LEU A 38 29.04 10.22 8.46
CA LEU A 38 29.90 9.49 7.51
C LEU A 38 30.46 10.41 6.43
N THR A 39 29.66 11.33 5.92
CA THR A 39 30.14 12.32 4.92
C THR A 39 31.09 13.33 5.53
N ALA A 40 30.85 13.76 6.78
CA ALA A 40 31.78 14.60 7.54
C ALA A 40 33.15 13.92 7.78
N ASP A 41 33.15 12.58 7.93
CA ASP A 41 34.36 11.76 8.04
C ASP A 41 35.06 11.52 6.66
N GLY A 42 34.59 12.17 5.59
CA GLY A 42 35.18 12.09 4.26
C GLY A 42 34.76 10.85 3.45
N LYS A 43 33.73 10.14 3.87
CA LYS A 43 33.16 9.05 3.07
C LYS A 43 32.16 9.59 2.05
N SER A 44 31.97 8.85 0.96
CA SER A 44 30.95 9.15 -0.06
C SER A 44 29.76 8.21 0.11
N VAL A 45 28.54 8.76 0.09
CA VAL A 45 27.30 7.98 0.18
C VAL A 45 26.48 8.20 -1.08
N ILE A 46 26.05 7.12 -1.71
CA ILE A 46 25.08 7.11 -2.79
C ILE A 46 23.80 6.51 -2.22
N LEU A 47 22.77 7.35 -2.11
CA LEU A 47 21.46 6.94 -1.64
C LEU A 47 20.53 6.74 -2.85
N ILE A 48 19.97 5.55 -2.98
CA ILE A 48 18.93 5.24 -3.97
C ILE A 48 17.60 5.23 -3.23
N THR A 49 16.73 6.17 -3.56
CA THR A 49 15.39 6.29 -2.95
C THR A 49 14.44 7.02 -3.89
N HIS A 50 13.15 6.76 -3.72
CA HIS A 50 12.09 7.54 -4.35
C HIS A 50 11.40 8.50 -3.36
N LYS A 51 11.81 8.51 -2.09
CA LYS A 51 11.25 9.34 -1.02
C LYS A 51 11.88 10.73 -1.04
N LEU A 52 11.12 11.71 -1.50
CA LEU A 52 11.61 13.09 -1.72
C LEU A 52 12.08 13.76 -0.42
N LYS A 53 11.41 13.51 0.70
CA LYS A 53 11.83 14.02 2.02
C LYS A 53 13.23 13.55 2.41
N GLU A 54 13.55 12.29 2.13
CA GLU A 54 14.88 11.74 2.42
C GLU A 54 15.95 12.40 1.56
N ILE A 55 15.68 12.58 0.25
CA ILE A 55 16.56 13.29 -0.66
C ILE A 55 16.82 14.71 -0.15
N LYS A 56 15.76 15.43 0.24
CA LYS A 56 15.88 16.80 0.75
C LYS A 56 16.63 16.90 2.07
N ALA A 57 16.56 15.88 2.91
CA ALA A 57 17.17 15.88 4.23
C ALA A 57 18.65 15.45 4.22
N SER A 58 19.08 14.60 3.25
CA SER A 58 20.40 13.96 3.34
C SER A 58 21.33 14.17 2.14
N ALA A 59 20.79 14.61 0.97
CA ALA A 59 21.60 14.66 -0.25
C ALA A 59 22.02 16.06 -0.65
N ASP A 60 23.28 16.23 -1.10
CA ASP A 60 23.77 17.47 -1.71
C ASP A 60 23.31 17.60 -3.16
N TYR A 61 23.36 16.51 -3.91
CA TYR A 61 22.98 16.42 -5.31
C TYR A 61 22.03 15.25 -5.53
N CYS A 62 21.06 15.46 -6.44
CA CYS A 62 20.14 14.42 -6.87
C CYS A 62 20.29 14.19 -8.37
N THR A 63 20.60 12.96 -8.76
CA THR A 63 20.60 12.52 -10.16
C THR A 63 19.30 11.78 -10.46
N ILE A 64 18.52 12.29 -11.40
CA ILE A 64 17.23 11.74 -11.78
C ILE A 64 17.40 10.78 -12.97
N ILE A 65 16.95 9.56 -12.78
CA ILE A 65 16.88 8.52 -13.81
C ILE A 65 15.42 8.15 -14.06
N ARG A 66 14.99 8.19 -15.32
CA ARG A 66 13.64 7.83 -15.72
C ARG A 66 13.66 6.91 -16.92
N GLN A 67 12.99 5.74 -16.83
CA GLN A 67 12.95 4.73 -17.89
C GLN A 67 14.35 4.33 -18.40
N GLY A 68 15.30 4.19 -17.48
CA GLY A 68 16.69 3.84 -17.80
C GLY A 68 17.52 4.94 -18.45
N LYS A 69 16.99 6.18 -18.52
CA LYS A 69 17.68 7.33 -19.09
C LYS A 69 18.02 8.36 -18.02
N TYR A 70 19.22 8.90 -18.11
CA TYR A 70 19.61 10.09 -17.37
C TYR A 70 18.72 11.28 -17.79
N ILE A 71 18.15 11.98 -16.83
CA ILE A 71 17.32 13.17 -17.06
C ILE A 71 18.12 14.41 -16.71
N ASP A 72 18.57 14.52 -15.45
CA ASP A 72 19.35 15.66 -14.97
C ASP A 72 20.07 15.32 -13.65
N THR A 73 21.01 16.18 -13.27
CA THR A 73 21.61 16.22 -11.94
C THR A 73 21.47 17.61 -11.37
N VAL A 74 20.74 17.74 -10.29
CA VAL A 74 20.42 19.02 -9.67
C VAL A 74 21.02 19.10 -8.27
N LYS A 75 21.35 20.33 -7.84
CA LYS A 75 21.67 20.57 -6.44
C LYS A 75 20.37 20.59 -5.65
N VAL A 76 20.31 19.79 -4.58
CA VAL A 76 19.06 19.58 -3.83
C VAL A 76 18.56 20.86 -3.14
N SER A 77 19.48 21.77 -2.77
CA SER A 77 19.13 23.08 -2.22
C SER A 77 18.36 23.99 -3.19
N ASP A 78 18.48 23.76 -4.49
CA ASP A 78 18.00 24.67 -5.54
C ASP A 78 16.63 24.25 -6.09
N VAL A 79 16.11 23.10 -5.67
CA VAL A 79 14.85 22.52 -6.15
C VAL A 79 13.94 22.14 -4.98
N ASP A 80 12.64 22.22 -5.16
CA ASP A 80 11.65 21.72 -4.19
C ASP A 80 11.23 20.28 -4.51
N GLU A 81 10.44 19.67 -3.62
CA GLU A 81 9.94 18.29 -3.78
C GLU A 81 9.06 18.14 -5.04
N ASN A 82 8.25 19.15 -5.37
CA ASN A 82 7.38 19.11 -6.55
C ASN A 82 8.20 19.11 -7.84
N ALA A 83 9.28 19.92 -7.89
CA ALA A 83 10.17 19.94 -9.04
C ALA A 83 10.88 18.59 -9.22
N LEU A 84 11.40 17.99 -8.13
CA LEU A 84 12.00 16.66 -8.17
C LEU A 84 11.00 15.60 -8.65
N ALA A 85 9.79 15.59 -8.11
CA ALA A 85 8.73 14.68 -8.54
C ALA A 85 8.41 14.82 -10.04
N SER A 86 8.26 16.06 -10.49
CA SER A 86 7.95 16.34 -11.91
C SER A 86 9.06 15.87 -12.85
N MET A 87 10.34 16.00 -12.46
CA MET A 87 11.47 15.45 -13.21
C MET A 87 11.46 13.92 -13.24
N MET A 88 11.15 13.28 -12.10
CA MET A 88 11.08 11.82 -11.99
C MET A 88 9.95 11.23 -12.84
N VAL A 89 8.77 11.86 -12.83
CA VAL A 89 7.58 11.37 -13.55
C VAL A 89 7.55 11.87 -15.00
N GLY A 90 8.05 13.09 -15.27
CA GLY A 90 8.05 13.74 -16.58
C GLY A 90 6.80 14.54 -16.90
N ARG A 91 5.98 14.82 -15.89
CA ARG A 91 4.82 15.70 -15.89
C ARG A 91 4.63 16.25 -14.49
N ASP A 92 3.80 17.25 -14.34
CA ASP A 92 3.41 17.72 -13.02
C ASP A 92 2.71 16.60 -12.23
N VAL A 93 3.03 16.50 -10.94
CA VAL A 93 2.53 15.50 -10.02
C VAL A 93 1.70 16.20 -8.94
N GLU A 94 0.49 15.70 -8.73
CA GLU A 94 -0.37 16.13 -7.63
C GLU A 94 -0.29 15.10 -6.51
N PHE A 95 0.52 15.39 -5.47
CA PHE A 95 0.61 14.50 -4.30
C PHE A 95 -0.66 14.53 -3.45
N LYS A 96 -1.39 15.64 -3.49
CA LYS A 96 -2.61 15.79 -2.70
C LYS A 96 -3.83 15.43 -3.54
N VAL A 97 -4.36 14.23 -3.31
CA VAL A 97 -5.60 13.80 -3.94
C VAL A 97 -6.77 14.50 -3.24
N GLU A 98 -7.57 15.24 -4.02
CA GLU A 98 -8.76 15.88 -3.47
C GLU A 98 -9.79 14.84 -3.00
N LYS A 99 -10.11 14.90 -1.71
CA LYS A 99 -11.20 14.13 -1.12
C LYS A 99 -12.47 14.99 -1.12
N LYS A 100 -13.58 14.42 -1.60
CA LYS A 100 -14.89 15.08 -1.48
C LYS A 100 -15.25 15.23 -0.01
N GLU A 101 -15.79 16.38 0.36
CA GLU A 101 -16.41 16.53 1.68
C GLU A 101 -17.62 15.61 1.76
N GLN A 102 -17.59 14.68 2.69
CA GLN A 102 -18.70 13.77 2.97
C GLN A 102 -18.59 13.25 4.41
N GLU A 103 -19.73 13.01 5.01
CA GLU A 103 -19.80 12.36 6.31
C GLU A 103 -19.70 10.84 6.15
N ALA A 104 -19.06 10.19 7.12
CA ALA A 104 -19.01 8.74 7.17
C ALA A 104 -20.41 8.15 7.40
N GLY A 105 -20.81 7.20 6.57
CA GLY A 105 -22.12 6.58 6.63
C GLY A 105 -22.20 5.43 7.65
N GLU A 106 -23.00 4.41 7.29
CA GLU A 106 -23.18 3.21 8.11
C GLU A 106 -21.89 2.39 8.22
N VAL A 107 -21.77 1.60 9.28
CA VAL A 107 -20.66 0.66 9.48
C VAL A 107 -20.77 -0.46 8.44
N VAL A 108 -19.73 -0.63 7.66
CA VAL A 108 -19.60 -1.71 6.65
C VAL A 108 -18.83 -2.88 7.22
N LEU A 109 -17.64 -2.61 7.82
CA LEU A 109 -16.84 -3.62 8.50
C LEU A 109 -16.88 -3.34 10.01
N ASP A 110 -17.13 -4.37 10.80
CA ASP A 110 -17.09 -4.32 12.26
C ASP A 110 -16.37 -5.56 12.79
N VAL A 111 -15.18 -5.34 13.33
CA VAL A 111 -14.34 -6.37 13.97
C VAL A 111 -14.45 -6.21 15.48
N GLN A 112 -14.87 -7.27 16.16
CA GLN A 112 -15.16 -7.25 17.60
C GLN A 112 -14.34 -8.32 18.32
N ASN A 113 -13.51 -7.87 19.25
CA ASN A 113 -12.73 -8.71 20.16
C ASN A 113 -12.01 -9.86 19.42
N LEU A 114 -11.31 -9.52 18.32
CA LEU A 114 -10.65 -10.50 17.46
C LEU A 114 -9.36 -10.99 18.08
N HIS A 115 -9.22 -12.31 18.21
CA HIS A 115 -8.02 -13.00 18.64
C HIS A 115 -7.47 -13.89 17.54
N ALA A 116 -6.15 -13.90 17.41
CA ALA A 116 -5.46 -14.77 16.47
C ALA A 116 -4.03 -15.06 16.92
N LYS A 117 -3.50 -16.17 16.43
CA LYS A 117 -2.12 -16.59 16.64
C LYS A 117 -1.30 -16.49 15.36
N ASP A 118 0.01 -16.28 15.51
CA ASP A 118 0.96 -16.38 14.42
C ASP A 118 1.29 -17.84 14.08
N TYR A 119 2.20 -18.06 13.12
CA TYR A 119 2.64 -19.39 12.70
C TYR A 119 3.45 -20.16 13.77
N ARG A 120 3.86 -19.48 14.85
CA ARG A 120 4.57 -20.07 16.01
C ARG A 120 3.62 -20.40 17.17
N ASP A 121 2.30 -20.29 16.95
CA ASP A 121 1.25 -20.46 17.97
C ASP A 121 1.30 -19.41 19.09
N VAL A 122 1.90 -18.23 18.82
CA VAL A 122 1.94 -17.09 19.73
C VAL A 122 0.77 -16.16 19.42
N GLU A 123 0.04 -15.73 20.44
CA GLU A 123 -1.07 -14.79 20.28
C GLU A 123 -0.56 -13.45 19.74
N ILE A 124 -1.03 -13.05 18.56
CA ILE A 124 -0.65 -11.84 17.86
C ILE A 124 -1.76 -10.80 17.81
N LEU A 125 -3.03 -11.21 17.73
CA LEU A 125 -4.18 -10.33 17.94
C LEU A 125 -4.81 -10.64 19.27
N LYS A 126 -4.97 -9.61 20.11
CA LYS A 126 -5.28 -9.72 21.53
C LYS A 126 -6.58 -8.98 21.87
N GLY A 127 -7.68 -9.35 21.20
CA GLY A 127 -8.97 -8.70 21.38
C GLY A 127 -9.10 -7.41 20.57
N LEU A 128 -8.61 -7.40 19.33
CA LEU A 128 -8.63 -6.26 18.45
C LEU A 128 -10.07 -5.87 18.09
N ASN A 129 -10.36 -4.55 18.15
CA ASN A 129 -11.62 -3.97 17.72
C ASN A 129 -11.34 -2.91 16.64
N LEU A 130 -12.06 -2.97 15.52
CA LEU A 130 -11.89 -2.06 14.39
C LEU A 130 -13.22 -1.92 13.65
N SER A 131 -13.57 -0.71 13.26
CA SER A 131 -14.72 -0.51 12.36
C SER A 131 -14.35 0.38 11.17
N VAL A 132 -14.99 0.13 10.02
CA VAL A 132 -14.86 0.97 8.82
C VAL A 132 -16.25 1.29 8.31
N ARG A 133 -16.49 2.59 8.02
CA ARG A 133 -17.78 3.09 7.59
C ARG A 133 -17.82 3.34 6.08
N LYS A 134 -19.00 3.40 5.55
CA LYS A 134 -19.28 3.78 4.16
C LYS A 134 -18.74 5.19 3.89
N GLY A 135 -18.00 5.36 2.79
CA GLY A 135 -17.42 6.66 2.44
C GLY A 135 -16.28 7.11 3.35
N GLU A 136 -15.63 6.17 4.07
CA GLU A 136 -14.51 6.43 4.96
C GLU A 136 -13.27 5.65 4.52
N ILE A 137 -12.10 6.28 4.58
CA ILE A 137 -10.81 5.59 4.58
C ILE A 137 -10.33 5.52 6.02
N VAL A 138 -10.26 4.32 6.57
CA VAL A 138 -9.59 4.05 7.85
C VAL A 138 -8.17 3.61 7.56
N GLY A 139 -7.19 4.41 7.98
CA GLY A 139 -5.78 4.04 7.94
C GLY A 139 -5.41 3.23 9.18
N LEU A 140 -4.79 2.09 8.97
CA LEU A 140 -4.21 1.29 10.06
C LEU A 140 -2.70 1.46 10.04
N ALA A 141 -2.19 2.28 10.96
CA ALA A 141 -0.79 2.55 11.16
C ALA A 141 -0.19 1.62 12.22
N GLY A 142 1.08 1.26 12.08
CA GLY A 142 1.80 0.44 13.06
C GLY A 142 3.11 -0.08 12.48
N VAL A 143 4.04 -0.46 13.35
CA VAL A 143 5.29 -1.10 12.95
C VAL A 143 5.01 -2.55 12.54
N ASP A 144 5.76 -3.06 11.58
CA ASP A 144 5.64 -4.45 11.12
C ASP A 144 5.70 -5.45 12.29
N GLY A 145 4.87 -6.49 12.23
CA GLY A 145 4.80 -7.53 13.26
C GLY A 145 3.84 -7.22 14.43
N ASN A 146 3.06 -6.16 14.37
CA ASN A 146 2.04 -5.83 15.38
C ASN A 146 0.66 -6.44 15.12
N GLY A 147 0.50 -7.31 14.09
CA GLY A 147 -0.75 -8.01 13.81
C GLY A 147 -1.52 -7.51 12.58
N GLN A 148 -0.98 -6.54 11.83
CA GLN A 148 -1.62 -6.02 10.61
C GLN A 148 -1.82 -7.13 9.57
N SER A 149 -0.79 -7.93 9.32
CA SER A 149 -0.81 -9.01 8.33
C SER A 149 -1.85 -10.08 8.72
N GLU A 150 -1.87 -10.49 9.98
CA GLU A 150 -2.82 -11.48 10.49
C GLU A 150 -4.26 -10.96 10.42
N LEU A 151 -4.50 -9.69 10.75
CA LEU A 151 -5.80 -9.06 10.58
C LEU A 151 -6.26 -9.12 9.13
N VAL A 152 -5.42 -8.69 8.20
CA VAL A 152 -5.73 -8.70 6.76
C VAL A 152 -5.98 -10.12 6.26
N GLU A 153 -5.14 -11.08 6.62
CA GLU A 153 -5.32 -12.49 6.23
C GLU A 153 -6.65 -13.06 6.72
N ILE A 154 -7.11 -12.70 7.93
CA ILE A 154 -8.43 -13.10 8.45
C ILE A 154 -9.54 -12.42 7.67
N LEU A 155 -9.44 -11.12 7.43
CA LEU A 155 -10.45 -10.34 6.68
C LEU A 155 -10.56 -10.76 5.21
N THR A 156 -9.52 -11.36 4.65
CA THR A 156 -9.49 -11.89 3.27
C THR A 156 -9.70 -13.41 3.20
N GLY A 157 -9.83 -14.09 4.36
CA GLY A 157 -10.08 -15.53 4.44
C GLY A 157 -8.84 -16.41 4.21
N LEU A 158 -7.65 -15.82 4.17
CA LEU A 158 -6.38 -16.55 4.00
C LEU A 158 -5.91 -17.20 5.32
N ARG A 159 -6.41 -16.73 6.45
CA ARG A 159 -6.15 -17.24 7.80
C ARG A 159 -7.46 -17.37 8.57
N LYS A 160 -7.51 -18.31 9.50
CA LYS A 160 -8.60 -18.42 10.47
C LYS A 160 -8.25 -17.66 11.75
N GLY A 161 -9.18 -16.87 12.26
CA GLY A 161 -9.11 -16.31 13.59
C GLY A 161 -9.47 -17.36 14.65
N GLU A 162 -8.96 -17.18 15.87
CA GLU A 162 -9.21 -18.07 17.02
C GLU A 162 -10.60 -17.79 17.63
N SER A 163 -10.92 -16.54 17.87
CA SER A 163 -12.20 -16.08 18.44
C SER A 163 -12.47 -14.62 18.10
N GLY A 164 -13.69 -14.16 18.40
CA GLY A 164 -14.15 -12.83 18.09
C GLY A 164 -15.28 -12.87 17.07
N LYS A 165 -15.56 -11.70 16.46
CA LYS A 165 -16.56 -11.56 15.38
C LYS A 165 -16.03 -10.65 14.30
N VAL A 166 -16.37 -10.95 13.06
CA VAL A 166 -16.15 -10.08 11.90
C VAL A 166 -17.49 -9.94 11.18
N LEU A 167 -18.05 -8.73 11.20
CA LEU A 167 -19.33 -8.44 10.59
C LEU A 167 -19.12 -7.57 9.35
N LEU A 168 -19.74 -7.97 8.23
CA LEU A 168 -19.85 -7.16 7.02
C LEU A 168 -21.30 -6.74 6.85
N LYS A 169 -21.59 -5.44 6.96
CA LYS A 169 -22.97 -4.90 6.92
C LYS A 169 -23.90 -5.62 7.92
N GLY A 170 -23.36 -5.97 9.10
CA GLY A 170 -24.09 -6.67 10.15
C GLY A 170 -24.20 -8.18 9.99
N GLU A 171 -23.77 -8.74 8.86
CA GLU A 171 -23.73 -10.19 8.63
C GLU A 171 -22.40 -10.79 9.09
N ASP A 172 -22.43 -11.89 9.83
CA ASP A 172 -21.22 -12.59 10.30
C ASP A 172 -20.47 -13.25 9.12
N VAL A 173 -19.24 -12.81 8.93
CA VAL A 173 -18.33 -13.32 7.91
C VAL A 173 -17.06 -13.93 8.50
N PHE A 174 -17.03 -14.15 9.83
CA PHE A 174 -15.87 -14.70 10.50
C PHE A 174 -15.50 -16.09 9.97
N ASN A 175 -14.23 -16.27 9.65
CA ASN A 175 -13.66 -17.51 9.13
C ASN A 175 -14.28 -18.04 7.82
N LYS A 176 -14.90 -17.17 7.03
CA LYS A 176 -15.34 -17.50 5.67
C LYS A 176 -14.15 -17.66 4.73
N THR A 177 -14.37 -18.40 3.63
CA THR A 177 -13.37 -18.61 2.59
C THR A 177 -13.17 -17.34 1.75
N PRO A 178 -12.01 -17.16 1.06
CA PRO A 178 -11.78 -16.00 0.20
C PRO A 178 -12.89 -15.80 -0.85
N LYS A 179 -13.39 -16.88 -1.44
CA LYS A 179 -14.48 -16.81 -2.43
C LYS A 179 -15.78 -16.28 -1.81
N GLU A 180 -16.16 -16.78 -0.63
CA GLU A 180 -17.36 -16.29 0.07
C GLU A 180 -17.24 -14.81 0.44
N LEU A 181 -16.05 -14.35 0.88
CA LEU A 181 -15.80 -12.96 1.24
C LEU A 181 -15.84 -12.06 0.00
N PHE A 182 -15.26 -12.49 -1.11
CA PHE A 182 -15.33 -11.78 -2.39
C PHE A 182 -16.77 -11.65 -2.87
N ASP A 183 -17.55 -12.76 -2.84
CA ASP A 183 -18.96 -12.75 -3.26
C ASP A 183 -19.86 -11.89 -2.36
N LYS A 184 -19.43 -11.62 -1.12
CA LYS A 184 -20.08 -10.69 -0.19
C LYS A 184 -19.65 -9.23 -0.35
N GLY A 185 -18.71 -8.95 -1.23
CA GLY A 185 -18.28 -7.60 -1.57
C GLY A 185 -17.02 -7.11 -0.86
N ILE A 186 -16.12 -8.02 -0.46
CA ILE A 186 -14.77 -7.67 -0.01
C ILE A 186 -13.79 -7.85 -1.17
N THR A 187 -13.06 -6.79 -1.50
CA THR A 187 -11.93 -6.83 -2.46
C THR A 187 -10.64 -6.40 -1.77
N SER A 188 -9.50 -6.86 -2.27
CA SER A 188 -8.23 -6.53 -1.64
C SER A 188 -7.09 -6.29 -2.64
N ILE A 189 -6.30 -5.25 -2.36
CA ILE A 189 -4.99 -5.02 -2.98
C ILE A 189 -3.96 -5.58 -1.99
N PRO A 190 -3.32 -6.72 -2.30
CA PRO A 190 -2.40 -7.36 -1.37
C PRO A 190 -1.05 -6.64 -1.32
N GLU A 191 -0.33 -6.81 -0.20
CA GLU A 191 1.02 -6.27 -0.02
C GLU A 191 2.01 -6.82 -1.06
N ASP A 192 2.05 -8.15 -1.21
CA ASP A 192 2.90 -8.80 -2.22
C ASP A 192 2.10 -9.07 -3.49
N ARG A 193 2.27 -8.18 -4.47
CA ARG A 193 1.60 -8.26 -5.78
C ARG A 193 1.95 -9.51 -6.58
N GLN A 194 3.15 -10.06 -6.40
CA GLN A 194 3.61 -11.21 -7.16
C GLN A 194 3.21 -12.54 -6.53
N LYS A 195 3.17 -12.60 -5.20
CA LYS A 195 2.82 -13.81 -4.47
C LYS A 195 1.30 -13.98 -4.31
N HIS A 196 0.59 -12.88 -4.05
CA HIS A 196 -0.81 -12.91 -3.70
C HIS A 196 -1.72 -12.11 -4.66
N GLY A 197 -1.13 -11.22 -5.46
CA GLY A 197 -1.91 -10.32 -6.33
C GLY A 197 -2.12 -10.88 -7.74
N LEU A 198 -1.14 -11.52 -8.33
CA LEU A 198 -1.15 -11.97 -9.74
C LEU A 198 -0.71 -13.41 -9.86
N VAL A 199 -1.19 -14.07 -10.91
CA VAL A 199 -0.60 -15.29 -11.44
C VAL A 199 0.36 -14.87 -12.55
N LEU A 200 1.66 -14.84 -12.26
CA LEU A 200 2.68 -14.25 -13.14
C LEU A 200 2.79 -14.95 -14.51
N GLU A 201 2.44 -16.24 -14.56
CA GLU A 201 2.45 -17.08 -15.76
C GLU A 201 1.15 -16.95 -16.58
N PHE A 202 0.15 -16.26 -16.07
CA PHE A 202 -1.07 -15.94 -16.81
C PHE A 202 -0.92 -14.61 -17.55
N SER A 203 -1.69 -14.49 -18.64
CA SER A 203 -1.78 -13.23 -19.38
C SER A 203 -2.40 -12.10 -18.52
N VAL A 204 -2.20 -10.86 -18.94
CA VAL A 204 -2.86 -9.70 -18.33
C VAL A 204 -4.38 -9.87 -18.37
N ALA A 205 -4.93 -10.34 -19.50
CA ALA A 205 -6.36 -10.55 -19.66
C ALA A 205 -6.90 -11.60 -18.69
N GLU A 206 -6.20 -12.71 -18.50
CA GLU A 206 -6.59 -13.74 -17.53
C GLU A 206 -6.52 -13.23 -16.08
N ASN A 207 -5.48 -12.47 -15.75
CA ASN A 207 -5.38 -11.85 -14.42
C ASN A 207 -6.50 -10.84 -14.13
N LEU A 208 -6.95 -10.07 -15.13
CA LEU A 208 -8.02 -9.10 -14.97
C LEU A 208 -9.38 -9.74 -14.66
N ILE A 209 -9.62 -10.97 -15.08
CA ILE A 209 -10.87 -11.70 -14.80
C ILE A 209 -10.72 -12.77 -13.72
N LEU A 210 -9.56 -12.91 -13.08
CA LEU A 210 -9.18 -14.05 -12.23
C LEU A 210 -10.24 -14.41 -11.17
N GLN A 211 -10.91 -13.42 -10.58
CA GLN A 211 -11.93 -13.62 -9.55
C GLN A 211 -13.34 -13.79 -10.13
N ASN A 212 -13.52 -13.49 -11.43
CA ASN A 212 -14.82 -13.42 -12.10
C ASN A 212 -14.96 -14.37 -13.28
N PHE A 213 -13.98 -15.23 -13.54
CA PHE A 213 -13.92 -16.08 -14.72
C PHE A 213 -15.15 -17.00 -14.87
N GLU A 214 -15.84 -17.33 -13.77
CA GLU A 214 -17.07 -18.16 -13.76
C GLU A 214 -18.31 -17.43 -14.24
N LYS A 215 -18.31 -16.09 -14.29
CA LYS A 215 -19.48 -15.31 -14.72
C LYS A 215 -19.84 -15.68 -16.15
N GLU A 216 -21.15 -15.76 -16.46
CA GLU A 216 -21.66 -16.12 -17.80
C GLU A 216 -21.11 -15.22 -18.92
N LEU A 217 -20.67 -14.00 -18.59
CA LEU A 217 -20.01 -13.11 -19.52
C LEU A 217 -18.70 -13.72 -20.05
N TYR A 218 -17.90 -14.32 -19.16
CA TYR A 218 -16.56 -14.83 -19.47
C TYR A 218 -16.53 -16.33 -19.72
N ALA A 219 -17.50 -17.10 -19.20
CA ALA A 219 -17.59 -18.55 -19.37
C ALA A 219 -19.00 -19.00 -19.73
N LYS A 220 -19.15 -19.66 -20.87
CA LYS A 220 -20.42 -20.27 -21.30
C LYS A 220 -20.28 -21.77 -21.32
N LYS A 221 -21.10 -22.46 -20.51
CA LYS A 221 -21.07 -23.94 -20.41
C LYS A 221 -19.67 -24.48 -20.10
N GLY A 222 -18.92 -23.79 -19.23
CA GLY A 222 -17.57 -24.14 -18.83
C GLY A 222 -16.47 -23.81 -19.87
N ILE A 223 -16.79 -23.12 -20.96
CA ILE A 223 -15.82 -22.70 -21.99
C ILE A 223 -15.60 -21.20 -21.91
N LEU A 224 -14.36 -20.79 -21.69
CA LEU A 224 -13.96 -19.38 -21.65
C LEU A 224 -14.14 -18.69 -23.00
N GLN A 225 -14.73 -17.53 -22.98
CA GLN A 225 -15.03 -16.68 -24.15
C GLN A 225 -13.83 -15.76 -24.43
N LYS A 226 -12.78 -16.29 -25.03
CA LYS A 226 -11.47 -15.57 -25.20
C LYS A 226 -11.64 -14.18 -25.78
N LYS A 227 -12.41 -14.01 -26.84
CA LYS A 227 -12.62 -12.69 -27.45
C LYS A 227 -13.21 -11.68 -26.47
N VAL A 228 -14.26 -12.07 -25.71
CA VAL A 228 -14.87 -11.19 -24.69
C VAL A 228 -13.88 -10.82 -23.61
N ILE A 229 -13.05 -11.77 -23.20
CA ILE A 229 -12.02 -11.55 -22.17
C ILE A 229 -10.94 -10.58 -22.67
N THR A 230 -10.46 -10.76 -23.91
CA THR A 230 -9.45 -9.88 -24.51
C THR A 230 -10.01 -8.46 -24.76
N ASP A 231 -11.25 -8.35 -25.28
CA ASP A 231 -11.90 -7.04 -25.49
C ASP A 231 -12.08 -6.31 -24.15
N HIS A 232 -12.58 -6.99 -23.10
CA HIS A 232 -12.68 -6.42 -21.74
C HIS A 232 -11.32 -5.99 -21.17
N ALA A 233 -10.29 -6.81 -21.38
CA ALA A 233 -8.93 -6.47 -20.92
C ALA A 233 -8.40 -5.23 -21.65
N GLY A 234 -8.65 -5.08 -22.96
CA GLY A 234 -8.29 -3.89 -23.71
C GLY A 234 -8.90 -2.60 -23.13
N ASP A 235 -10.21 -2.65 -22.82
CA ASP A 235 -10.90 -1.53 -22.19
C ASP A 235 -10.28 -1.15 -20.84
N LEU A 236 -9.92 -2.14 -20.01
CA LEU A 236 -9.28 -1.89 -18.72
C LEU A 236 -7.84 -1.40 -18.87
N ILE A 237 -7.07 -1.94 -19.81
CA ILE A 237 -5.71 -1.50 -20.13
C ILE A 237 -5.70 -0.01 -20.50
N ASP A 238 -6.63 0.42 -21.34
CA ASP A 238 -6.73 1.82 -21.73
C ASP A 238 -7.23 2.70 -20.58
N LYS A 239 -8.26 2.29 -19.85
CA LYS A 239 -8.84 3.04 -18.73
C LYS A 239 -7.86 3.25 -17.58
N PHE A 240 -7.04 2.23 -17.26
CA PHE A 240 -6.10 2.25 -16.15
C PHE A 240 -4.66 2.57 -16.58
N ASP A 241 -4.46 2.96 -17.85
CA ASP A 241 -3.15 3.28 -18.41
C ASP A 241 -2.09 2.20 -18.09
N ILE A 242 -2.46 0.93 -18.32
CA ILE A 242 -1.53 -0.19 -18.18
C ILE A 242 -0.60 -0.20 -19.41
N ARG A 243 0.69 -0.36 -19.18
CA ARG A 243 1.70 -0.28 -20.25
C ARG A 243 2.50 -1.59 -20.37
N PRO A 244 2.89 -1.95 -21.62
CA PRO A 244 2.57 -1.28 -22.88
C PRO A 244 1.09 -1.50 -23.27
N ARG A 245 0.51 -0.59 -24.05
CA ARG A 245 -0.83 -0.82 -24.64
C ARG A 245 -0.82 -2.06 -25.52
N GLY A 246 -1.95 -2.75 -25.63
CA GLY A 246 -2.03 -3.98 -26.39
C GLY A 246 -1.31 -5.17 -25.71
N CYS A 247 -1.21 -5.14 -24.37
CA CYS A 247 -0.53 -6.18 -23.61
C CYS A 247 -1.45 -7.29 -23.07
N GLU A 248 -2.66 -7.41 -23.60
CA GLU A 248 -3.71 -8.36 -23.15
C GLU A 248 -3.19 -9.79 -23.06
N GLU A 249 -2.44 -10.21 -24.07
CA GLU A 249 -1.87 -11.56 -24.20
C GLU A 249 -0.47 -11.69 -23.55
N ARG A 250 0.12 -10.60 -23.03
CA ARG A 250 1.43 -10.69 -22.35
C ARG A 250 1.27 -11.34 -20.99
N LEU A 251 2.27 -12.09 -20.58
CA LEU A 251 2.34 -12.64 -19.22
C LEU A 251 2.49 -11.50 -18.21
N ALA A 252 1.73 -11.55 -17.11
CA ALA A 252 1.77 -10.53 -16.06
C ALA A 252 3.18 -10.36 -15.46
N GLY A 253 3.96 -11.44 -15.38
CA GLY A 253 5.35 -11.41 -14.93
C GLY A 253 6.31 -10.59 -15.80
N GLN A 254 5.93 -10.25 -17.03
CA GLN A 254 6.74 -9.43 -17.95
C GLN A 254 6.48 -7.92 -17.81
N LEU A 255 5.49 -7.54 -17.02
CA LEU A 255 5.20 -6.14 -16.75
C LEU A 255 6.13 -5.59 -15.65
N SER A 256 6.38 -4.27 -15.70
CA SER A 256 7.02 -3.57 -14.58
C SER A 256 6.14 -3.60 -13.33
N GLY A 257 6.74 -3.45 -12.14
CA GLY A 257 6.02 -3.48 -10.87
C GLY A 257 4.85 -2.49 -10.82
N GLY A 258 5.02 -1.27 -11.33
CA GLY A 258 3.93 -0.28 -11.41
C GLY A 258 2.79 -0.73 -12.33
N ASN A 259 3.06 -1.41 -13.46
CA ASN A 259 2.01 -1.93 -14.32
C ASN A 259 1.35 -3.19 -13.76
N GLN A 260 2.09 -4.05 -13.04
CA GLN A 260 1.52 -5.14 -12.27
C GLN A 260 0.51 -4.63 -11.24
N GLN A 261 0.87 -3.56 -10.51
CA GLN A 261 -0.03 -2.93 -9.55
C GLN A 261 -1.28 -2.34 -10.21
N LYS A 262 -1.12 -1.72 -11.38
CA LYS A 262 -2.27 -1.21 -12.17
C LYS A 262 -3.23 -2.33 -12.59
N VAL A 263 -2.72 -3.52 -12.95
CA VAL A 263 -3.56 -4.69 -13.26
C VAL A 263 -4.38 -5.11 -12.04
N ILE A 264 -3.75 -5.19 -10.86
CA ILE A 264 -4.44 -5.54 -9.60
C ILE A 264 -5.52 -4.50 -9.30
N ILE A 265 -5.17 -3.21 -9.31
CA ILE A 265 -6.12 -2.13 -9.04
C ILE A 265 -7.27 -2.16 -10.03
N ALA A 266 -7.00 -2.30 -11.34
CA ALA A 266 -8.03 -2.38 -12.36
C ALA A 266 -9.02 -3.51 -12.08
N ARG A 267 -8.54 -4.69 -11.68
CA ARG A 267 -9.36 -5.83 -11.29
C ARG A 267 -10.20 -5.52 -10.04
N GLU A 268 -9.55 -5.06 -8.96
CA GLU A 268 -10.22 -4.92 -7.67
C GLU A 268 -11.24 -3.76 -7.64
N VAL A 269 -10.92 -2.60 -8.24
CA VAL A 269 -11.81 -1.43 -8.19
C VAL A 269 -12.94 -1.47 -9.21
N THR A 270 -12.88 -2.35 -10.21
CA THR A 270 -14.00 -2.56 -11.16
C THR A 270 -15.02 -3.57 -10.65
N ASN A 271 -14.69 -4.31 -9.61
CA ASN A 271 -15.67 -5.14 -8.90
C ASN A 271 -16.62 -4.27 -8.07
N ASP A 272 -17.86 -4.68 -7.99
CA ASP A 272 -18.87 -4.04 -7.15
C ASP A 272 -18.70 -4.52 -5.70
N SER A 273 -17.73 -3.91 -5.01
CA SER A 273 -17.39 -4.22 -3.62
C SER A 273 -17.92 -3.16 -2.67
N ASP A 274 -18.28 -3.57 -1.45
CA ASP A 274 -18.63 -2.67 -0.35
C ASP A 274 -17.41 -2.24 0.46
N LEU A 275 -16.40 -3.11 0.53
CA LEU A 275 -15.16 -2.92 1.26
C LEU A 275 -13.95 -3.17 0.36
N LEU A 276 -13.04 -2.21 0.29
CA LEU A 276 -11.70 -2.36 -0.27
C LEU A 276 -10.68 -2.42 0.87
N ILE A 277 -9.87 -3.48 0.91
CA ILE A 277 -8.72 -3.60 1.80
C ILE A 277 -7.46 -3.35 0.97
N ALA A 278 -6.72 -2.27 1.22
CA ALA A 278 -5.50 -1.93 0.50
C ALA A 278 -4.30 -2.06 1.45
N VAL A 279 -3.38 -2.98 1.15
CA VAL A 279 -2.25 -3.29 2.02
C VAL A 279 -0.95 -2.89 1.34
N ASN A 280 -0.23 -1.93 1.92
CA ASN A 280 0.99 -1.37 1.37
C ASN A 280 0.91 -1.14 -0.15
N PRO A 281 -0.18 -0.49 -0.65
CA PRO A 281 -0.55 -0.51 -2.06
C PRO A 281 0.45 0.21 -2.96
N THR A 282 1.32 1.03 -2.38
CA THR A 282 2.35 1.82 -3.09
C THR A 282 3.76 1.28 -2.92
N ARG A 283 3.96 0.20 -2.17
CA ARG A 283 5.28 -0.35 -1.85
C ARG A 283 6.10 -0.67 -3.10
N GLY A 284 7.30 -0.09 -3.19
CA GLY A 284 8.24 -0.29 -4.29
C GLY A 284 7.71 0.21 -5.65
N LEU A 285 6.92 1.27 -5.64
CA LEU A 285 6.42 1.94 -6.83
C LEU A 285 7.12 3.29 -7.02
N ASP A 286 7.23 3.72 -8.27
CA ASP A 286 7.67 5.09 -8.57
C ASP A 286 6.58 6.12 -8.24
N VAL A 287 6.98 7.39 -8.13
CA VAL A 287 6.09 8.51 -7.75
C VAL A 287 4.84 8.59 -8.63
N GLY A 288 4.95 8.32 -9.94
CA GLY A 288 3.81 8.36 -10.85
C GLY A 288 2.81 7.22 -10.63
N ALA A 289 3.31 6.04 -10.22
CA ALA A 289 2.47 4.92 -9.86
C ALA A 289 1.81 5.13 -8.48
N ILE A 290 2.51 5.76 -7.53
CA ILE A 290 1.96 6.15 -6.21
C ILE A 290 0.75 7.08 -6.39
N GLU A 291 0.90 8.17 -7.15
CA GLU A 291 -0.20 9.10 -7.46
C GLU A 291 -1.42 8.37 -8.06
N PHE A 292 -1.16 7.44 -8.98
CA PHE A 292 -2.20 6.62 -9.59
C PHE A 292 -2.96 5.79 -8.53
N VAL A 293 -2.24 5.09 -7.65
CA VAL A 293 -2.84 4.27 -6.58
C VAL A 293 -3.68 5.13 -5.65
N HIS A 294 -3.12 6.22 -5.15
CA HIS A 294 -3.80 7.14 -4.23
C HIS A 294 -5.12 7.66 -4.82
N ARG A 295 -5.11 8.07 -6.10
CA ARG A 295 -6.32 8.52 -6.79
C ARG A 295 -7.41 7.46 -6.79
N TYR A 296 -7.09 6.19 -7.08
CA TYR A 296 -8.09 5.13 -7.12
C TYR A 296 -8.59 4.73 -5.73
N VAL A 297 -7.74 4.74 -4.71
CA VAL A 297 -8.16 4.52 -3.31
C VAL A 297 -9.16 5.59 -2.87
N VAL A 298 -8.84 6.87 -3.10
CA VAL A 298 -9.75 7.99 -2.78
C VAL A 298 -11.04 7.94 -3.63
N GLU A 299 -10.94 7.52 -4.90
CA GLU A 299 -12.12 7.35 -5.75
C GLU A 299 -13.10 6.31 -5.19
N GLN A 300 -12.63 5.18 -4.62
CA GLN A 300 -13.51 4.21 -3.97
C GLN A 300 -14.24 4.84 -2.78
N ARG A 301 -13.53 5.55 -1.92
CA ARG A 301 -14.12 6.30 -0.81
C ARG A 301 -15.16 7.32 -1.31
N ASN A 302 -14.83 8.10 -2.35
CA ASN A 302 -15.73 9.10 -2.93
C ASN A 302 -16.98 8.49 -3.61
N LYS A 303 -16.95 7.19 -3.92
CA LYS A 303 -18.10 6.38 -4.37
C LYS A 303 -18.87 5.76 -3.20
N ASN A 304 -18.69 6.24 -1.99
CA ASN A 304 -19.31 5.73 -0.77
C ASN A 304 -18.98 4.27 -0.46
N LYS A 305 -17.81 3.76 -0.85
CA LYS A 305 -17.31 2.47 -0.39
C LYS A 305 -16.51 2.65 0.90
N ALA A 306 -16.45 1.59 1.70
CA ALA A 306 -15.55 1.53 2.85
C ALA A 306 -14.13 1.16 2.37
N VAL A 307 -13.12 1.79 2.93
CA VAL A 307 -11.72 1.48 2.61
C VAL A 307 -10.93 1.27 3.91
N LEU A 308 -10.29 0.12 4.04
CA LEU A 308 -9.26 -0.14 5.05
C LEU A 308 -7.90 -0.04 4.36
N LEU A 309 -7.14 0.99 4.70
CA LEU A 309 -5.78 1.21 4.21
C LEU A 309 -4.79 0.78 5.29
N VAL A 310 -4.02 -0.25 5.01
CA VAL A 310 -2.93 -0.71 5.87
C VAL A 310 -1.63 -0.32 5.19
N SER A 311 -0.82 0.52 5.83
CA SER A 311 0.47 0.94 5.26
C SER A 311 1.52 1.16 6.35
N PHE A 312 2.76 0.81 6.04
CA PHE A 312 3.91 1.15 6.86
C PHE A 312 4.44 2.55 6.56
N GLU A 313 3.99 3.15 5.44
CA GLU A 313 4.34 4.52 5.08
C GLU A 313 3.38 5.50 5.77
N LEU A 314 3.88 6.18 6.82
CA LEU A 314 3.04 7.06 7.63
C LEU A 314 2.50 8.24 6.82
N ASP A 315 3.28 8.75 5.86
CA ASP A 315 2.85 9.80 4.93
C ASP A 315 1.65 9.36 4.08
N GLU A 316 1.62 8.10 3.63
CA GLU A 316 0.48 7.55 2.89
C GLU A 316 -0.77 7.50 3.78
N ILE A 317 -0.63 6.97 5.00
CA ILE A 317 -1.72 6.91 5.98
C ILE A 317 -2.27 8.32 6.27
N MET A 318 -1.40 9.29 6.57
CA MET A 318 -1.81 10.66 6.93
C MET A 318 -2.46 11.39 5.75
N SER A 319 -1.98 11.19 4.53
CA SER A 319 -2.49 11.88 3.34
C SER A 319 -3.86 11.38 2.89
N LEU A 320 -4.13 10.07 3.05
CA LEU A 320 -5.33 9.44 2.49
C LEU A 320 -6.44 9.21 3.51
N SER A 321 -6.13 9.00 4.80
CA SER A 321 -7.10 8.55 5.77
C SER A 321 -8.05 9.67 6.23
N ASP A 322 -9.28 9.31 6.49
CA ASP A 322 -10.25 10.17 7.21
C ASP A 322 -10.09 9.98 8.71
N ARG A 323 -9.76 8.75 9.14
CA ARG A 323 -9.46 8.36 10.51
C ARG A 323 -8.29 7.37 10.50
N ILE A 324 -7.42 7.49 11.49
CA ILE A 324 -6.23 6.65 11.65
C ILE A 324 -6.36 5.86 12.95
N GLU A 325 -6.31 4.55 12.82
CA GLU A 325 -6.18 3.62 13.95
C GLU A 325 -4.72 3.19 14.04
N VAL A 326 -4.16 3.22 15.24
CA VAL A 326 -2.79 2.78 15.47
C VAL A 326 -2.81 1.43 16.15
N ILE A 327 -2.18 0.43 15.55
CA ILE A 327 -2.04 -0.90 16.13
C ILE A 327 -0.68 -1.04 16.83
N PHE A 328 -0.70 -1.55 18.05
CA PHE A 328 0.49 -1.91 18.81
C PHE A 328 0.19 -3.16 19.63
N ASP A 329 1.12 -4.13 19.63
CA ASP A 329 1.04 -5.40 20.36
C ASP A 329 -0.33 -6.10 20.19
N GLY A 330 -0.86 -6.14 18.98
CA GLY A 330 -2.10 -6.84 18.64
C GLY A 330 -3.41 -6.17 19.07
N GLN A 331 -3.36 -4.91 19.49
CA GLN A 331 -4.51 -4.11 19.89
C GLN A 331 -4.50 -2.73 19.26
N ILE A 332 -5.64 -2.05 19.19
CA ILE A 332 -5.69 -0.65 18.81
C ILE A 332 -5.23 0.19 20.01
N ALA A 333 -4.08 0.83 19.87
CA ALA A 333 -3.47 1.69 20.87
C ALA A 333 -4.13 3.08 20.93
N GLY A 334 -4.72 3.53 19.82
CA GLY A 334 -5.44 4.80 19.76
C GLY A 334 -6.01 5.09 18.38
N SER A 335 -6.88 6.10 18.34
CA SER A 335 -7.57 6.57 17.16
C SER A 335 -7.42 8.09 17.03
N VAL A 336 -7.12 8.57 15.80
CA VAL A 336 -6.92 10.00 15.51
C VAL A 336 -7.69 10.35 14.24
N ALA A 337 -8.38 11.49 14.21
CA ALA A 337 -8.97 11.98 12.97
C ALA A 337 -7.86 12.38 12.00
N GLY A 338 -7.97 12.01 10.71
CA GLY A 338 -6.91 12.24 9.74
C GLY A 338 -6.44 13.69 9.64
N LYS A 339 -7.37 14.65 9.79
CA LYS A 339 -7.07 16.10 9.79
C LYS A 339 -6.25 16.59 11.00
N ASP A 340 -6.29 15.85 12.12
CA ASP A 340 -5.65 16.17 13.39
C ASP A 340 -4.42 15.30 13.64
N ALA A 341 -4.03 14.48 12.65
CA ALA A 341 -2.91 13.57 12.75
C ALA A 341 -1.57 14.30 12.57
N ASP A 342 -0.63 14.00 13.43
CA ASP A 342 0.76 14.42 13.30
C ASP A 342 1.71 13.23 13.48
N GLU A 343 2.86 13.31 12.81
CA GLU A 343 3.84 12.25 12.74
C GLU A 343 4.40 11.83 14.10
N ASN A 344 4.62 12.80 15.01
CA ASN A 344 5.18 12.54 16.34
C ASN A 344 4.18 11.80 17.23
N THR A 345 2.91 12.23 17.24
CA THR A 345 1.84 11.57 18.00
C THR A 345 1.63 10.15 17.53
N LEU A 346 1.53 9.94 16.20
CA LEU A 346 1.36 8.61 15.63
C LEU A 346 2.58 7.73 15.90
N GLY A 347 3.80 8.25 15.73
CA GLY A 347 5.04 7.53 16.02
C GLY A 347 5.14 7.10 17.49
N LEU A 348 4.72 7.96 18.43
CA LEU A 348 4.69 7.62 19.85
C LEU A 348 3.71 6.47 20.14
N MET A 349 2.50 6.52 19.55
CA MET A 349 1.50 5.43 19.70
C MET A 349 2.00 4.13 19.08
N MET A 350 2.67 4.18 17.92
CA MET A 350 3.27 3.01 17.24
C MET A 350 4.39 2.37 18.07
N ALA A 351 5.03 3.13 18.95
CA ALA A 351 6.04 2.66 19.91
C ALA A 351 5.42 2.19 21.26
N GLY A 352 4.09 2.17 21.39
CA GLY A 352 3.40 1.77 22.61
C GLY A 352 3.25 2.89 23.67
N GLY A 353 3.60 4.12 23.33
CA GLY A 353 3.32 5.30 24.17
C GLY A 353 1.83 5.64 24.15
N LYS A 354 1.27 6.05 25.29
CA LYS A 354 -0.10 6.57 25.33
C LYS A 354 -0.10 8.05 24.95
N LYS A 355 -1.13 8.49 24.23
CA LYS A 355 -1.41 9.92 24.06
C LYS A 355 -1.54 10.51 25.47
N ASN A 356 -0.68 11.48 25.83
CA ASN A 356 -0.90 12.25 27.05
C ASN A 356 -2.25 12.96 26.89
N GLU A 357 -3.18 12.68 27.82
CA GLU A 357 -4.48 13.35 27.91
C GLU A 357 -4.35 14.85 28.12
#